data_e5548fb0e91f607510338ee339f75ab6
#
_entry.id   e5548fb0e91f607510338ee339f75ab6
#
_cell.length_a   1.000
_cell.length_b   1.000
_cell.length_c   1.000
_cell.angle_alpha   90.00
_cell.angle_beta   90.00
_cell.angle_gamma   90.00
#
_symmetry.space_group_name_H-M   'P 1'
#
loop_
_entity.id
_entity.type
_entity.pdbx_description
1 polymer ?
#
loop_
_entity_poly.entity_id
_entity_poly.type
_entity_poly.pdbx_seq_one_letter_code
_entity_poly.pdbx_strand_id
1 'polypeptide(L)'
;MRTVIYLDVLLLVNFVVGAAFLLAAGLLCGACCSPLRLVGGAGTAAVSSLVLLAPTAPWPLALTYKGTTAALCVAAAYGWQGVRNTARLTAWFILLNLTLTGALLLPGAACNNLSFYLPVSPGLLLASTAGVCGGVQGVMHLLGRSGSACFEARLRVAGQSVELKALCDTGFHVQEPLSGRAVVLVRLGAVRLPEALQTYLEHCLAGGG
;
A
#
# COMPACT_ATOMS: atom_id res chain seq x y z
N MET A 1 -20.66 -2.65 34.63
CA MET A 1 -20.52 -1.30 34.03
C MET A 1 -21.06 -1.29 32.62
N ARG A 2 -21.99 -0.41 32.29
CA ARG A 2 -22.45 -0.24 30.90
C ARG A 2 -21.40 0.57 30.17
N THR A 3 -20.72 -0.02 29.21
CA THR A 3 -19.74 0.66 28.38
C THR A 3 -20.49 1.53 27.37
N VAL A 4 -20.32 2.83 27.42
CA VAL A 4 -20.90 3.76 26.44
C VAL A 4 -19.92 3.82 25.26
N ILE A 5 -20.36 3.38 24.10
CA ILE A 5 -19.57 3.43 22.85
C ILE A 5 -20.04 4.65 22.06
N TYR A 6 -19.13 5.60 21.82
CA TYR A 6 -19.37 6.73 20.96
C TYR A 6 -19.18 6.27 19.49
N LEU A 7 -20.27 6.25 18.75
CA LEU A 7 -20.31 5.72 17.39
C LEU A 7 -19.46 6.54 16.40
N ASP A 8 -19.49 7.85 16.55
CA ASP A 8 -18.70 8.80 15.79
C ASP A 8 -17.20 8.58 15.97
N VAL A 9 -16.76 8.40 17.20
CA VAL A 9 -15.35 8.10 17.52
C VAL A 9 -14.96 6.74 16.99
N LEU A 10 -15.82 5.72 17.13
CA LEU A 10 -15.57 4.38 16.59
C LEU A 10 -15.34 4.40 15.09
N LEU A 11 -16.22 5.07 14.35
CA LEU A 11 -16.11 5.19 12.90
C LEU A 11 -14.88 5.98 12.47
N LEU A 12 -14.64 7.15 13.09
CA LEU A 12 -13.51 8.00 12.75
C LEU A 12 -12.17 7.30 12.99
N VAL A 13 -12.02 6.66 14.15
CA VAL A 13 -10.77 5.97 14.50
C VAL A 13 -10.51 4.80 13.56
N ASN A 14 -11.53 3.96 13.29
CA ASN A 14 -11.35 2.84 12.36
C ASN A 14 -11.11 3.30 10.92
N PHE A 15 -11.65 4.43 10.52
CA PHE A 15 -11.35 5.04 9.23
C PHE A 15 -9.87 5.44 9.13
N VAL A 16 -9.36 6.19 10.13
CA VAL A 16 -7.97 6.67 10.13
C VAL A 16 -6.97 5.51 10.22
N VAL A 17 -7.22 4.56 11.14
CA VAL A 17 -6.38 3.37 11.30
C VAL A 17 -6.41 2.51 10.03
N GLY A 18 -7.59 2.30 9.46
CA GLY A 18 -7.75 1.56 8.21
C GLY A 18 -7.01 2.20 7.05
N ALA A 19 -7.12 3.53 6.89
CA ALA A 19 -6.39 4.28 5.86
C ALA A 19 -4.86 4.14 6.04
N ALA A 20 -4.36 4.32 7.26
CA ALA A 20 -2.95 4.22 7.57
C ALA A 20 -2.39 2.81 7.28
N PHE A 21 -3.12 1.76 7.65
CA PHE A 21 -2.69 0.38 7.42
C PHE A 21 -2.82 -0.05 5.96
N LEU A 22 -3.80 0.46 5.23
CA LEU A 22 -3.86 0.26 3.78
C LEU A 22 -2.64 0.89 3.12
N LEU A 23 -2.30 2.14 3.45
CA LEU A 23 -1.09 2.79 2.92
C LEU A 23 0.17 2.00 3.28
N ALA A 24 0.33 1.58 4.53
CA ALA A 24 1.48 0.79 4.96
C ALA A 24 1.58 -0.56 4.23
N ALA A 25 0.46 -1.27 4.05
CA ALA A 25 0.42 -2.51 3.28
C ALA A 25 0.80 -2.29 1.80
N GLY A 26 0.35 -1.17 1.21
CA GLY A 26 0.74 -0.75 -0.13
C GLY A 26 2.24 -0.51 -0.26
N LEU A 27 2.83 0.23 0.68
CA LEU A 27 4.28 0.46 0.73
C LEU A 27 5.05 -0.86 0.82
N LEU A 28 4.65 -1.79 1.68
CA LEU A 28 5.28 -3.09 1.84
C LEU A 28 5.19 -3.98 0.59
N CYS A 29 4.12 -3.82 -0.19
CA CYS A 29 3.89 -4.58 -1.42
C CYS A 29 4.37 -3.87 -2.68
N GLY A 30 4.74 -2.58 -2.61
CA GLY A 30 5.04 -1.76 -3.78
C GLY A 30 3.80 -1.45 -4.61
N ALA A 31 2.62 -1.39 -3.99
CA ALA A 31 1.36 -1.11 -4.65
C ALA A 31 0.93 0.34 -4.41
N CYS A 32 0.48 1.02 -5.47
CA CYS A 32 -0.06 2.37 -5.39
C CYS A 32 -1.59 2.34 -5.43
N CYS A 33 -2.23 3.23 -4.69
CA CYS A 33 -3.67 3.43 -4.75
C CYS A 33 -4.00 4.91 -4.98
N SER A 34 -5.12 5.19 -5.63
CA SER A 34 -5.62 6.56 -5.75
C SER A 34 -6.25 7.02 -4.42
N PRO A 35 -6.21 8.33 -4.09
CA PRO A 35 -6.79 8.86 -2.85
C PRO A 35 -8.26 8.49 -2.67
N LEU A 36 -9.07 8.55 -3.73
CA LEU A 36 -10.49 8.20 -3.69
C LEU A 36 -10.71 6.71 -3.35
N ARG A 37 -9.90 5.82 -3.89
CA ARG A 37 -9.97 4.38 -3.57
C ARG A 37 -9.53 4.10 -2.15
N LEU A 38 -8.50 4.81 -1.67
CA LEU A 38 -8.06 4.72 -0.28
C LEU A 38 -9.19 5.09 0.68
N VAL A 39 -9.90 6.19 0.40
CA VAL A 39 -11.08 6.61 1.18
C VAL A 39 -12.17 5.53 1.15
N GLY A 40 -12.41 4.90 0.00
CA GLY A 40 -13.35 3.78 -0.12
C GLY A 40 -12.96 2.58 0.74
N GLY A 41 -11.69 2.16 0.69
CA GLY A 41 -11.17 1.06 1.51
C GLY A 41 -11.21 1.38 3.01
N ALA A 42 -10.81 2.58 3.41
CA ALA A 42 -10.90 3.04 4.80
C ALA A 42 -12.35 3.18 5.29
N GLY A 43 -13.25 3.65 4.41
CA GLY A 43 -14.69 3.70 4.67
C GLY A 43 -15.28 2.30 4.92
N THR A 44 -14.87 1.31 4.12
CA THR A 44 -15.25 -0.09 4.33
C THR A 44 -14.78 -0.60 5.70
N ALA A 45 -13.55 -0.27 6.10
CA ALA A 45 -13.03 -0.62 7.42
C ALA A 45 -13.83 0.04 8.56
N ALA A 46 -14.17 1.33 8.40
CA ALA A 46 -14.99 2.05 9.37
C ALA A 46 -16.41 1.41 9.51
N VAL A 47 -17.09 1.17 8.39
CA VAL A 47 -18.44 0.57 8.41
C VAL A 47 -18.41 -0.84 8.99
N SER A 48 -17.39 -1.63 8.67
CA SER A 48 -17.25 -2.99 9.21
C SER A 48 -17.05 -3.02 10.73
N SER A 49 -16.53 -1.94 11.34
CA SER A 49 -16.39 -1.83 12.78
C SER A 49 -17.74 -1.80 13.53
N LEU A 50 -18.83 -1.48 12.83
CA LEU A 50 -20.20 -1.52 13.40
C LEU A 50 -20.63 -2.93 13.85
N VAL A 51 -19.95 -3.96 13.37
CA VAL A 51 -20.18 -5.34 13.87
C VAL A 51 -19.92 -5.47 15.36
N LEU A 52 -19.20 -4.51 15.97
CA LEU A 52 -19.04 -4.44 17.43
C LEU A 52 -20.38 -4.32 18.18
N LEU A 53 -21.40 -3.78 17.53
CA LEU A 53 -22.76 -3.66 18.07
C LEU A 53 -23.58 -4.94 17.93
N ALA A 54 -23.09 -5.92 17.15
CA ALA A 54 -23.75 -7.20 16.94
C ALA A 54 -23.46 -8.16 18.13
N PRO A 55 -24.33 -9.15 18.38
CA PRO A 55 -24.08 -10.17 19.38
C PRO A 55 -22.83 -11.00 19.04
N THR A 56 -22.24 -11.60 20.06
CA THR A 56 -21.04 -12.45 19.90
C THR A 56 -21.30 -13.62 18.97
N ALA A 57 -20.48 -13.76 17.94
CA ALA A 57 -20.56 -14.85 16.98
C ALA A 57 -19.59 -15.99 17.33
N PRO A 58 -19.89 -17.25 16.91
CA PRO A 58 -18.95 -18.35 17.04
C PRO A 58 -17.61 -18.03 16.34
N TRP A 59 -16.51 -18.51 16.92
CA TRP A 59 -15.16 -18.16 16.45
C TRP A 59 -14.89 -18.42 14.95
N PRO A 60 -15.41 -19.49 14.29
CA PRO A 60 -15.20 -19.68 12.87
C PRO A 60 -15.85 -18.59 12.03
N LEU A 61 -17.06 -18.15 12.41
CA LEU A 61 -17.78 -17.08 11.74
C LEU A 61 -17.08 -15.74 11.93
N ALA A 62 -16.53 -15.49 13.12
CA ALA A 62 -15.75 -14.29 13.40
C ALA A 62 -14.46 -14.24 12.56
N LEU A 63 -13.78 -15.37 12.37
CA LEU A 63 -12.57 -15.47 11.57
C LEU A 63 -12.85 -15.23 10.09
N THR A 64 -13.89 -15.88 9.55
CA THR A 64 -14.32 -15.68 8.15
C THR A 64 -14.74 -14.23 7.89
N TYR A 65 -15.50 -13.63 8.82
CA TYR A 65 -15.87 -12.22 8.74
C TYR A 65 -14.64 -11.29 8.69
N LYS A 66 -13.67 -11.47 9.58
CA LYS A 66 -12.44 -10.66 9.62
C LYS A 66 -11.62 -10.81 8.32
N GLY A 67 -11.49 -12.03 7.84
CA GLY A 67 -10.76 -12.31 6.59
C GLY A 67 -11.44 -11.69 5.36
N THR A 68 -12.76 -11.87 5.23
CA THR A 68 -13.53 -11.30 4.12
C THR A 68 -13.55 -9.78 4.16
N THR A 69 -13.73 -9.18 5.33
CA THR A 69 -13.70 -7.73 5.50
C THR A 69 -12.33 -7.15 5.15
N ALA A 70 -11.24 -7.77 5.60
CA ALA A 70 -9.89 -7.34 5.23
C ALA A 70 -9.66 -7.40 3.72
N ALA A 71 -10.11 -8.48 3.06
CA ALA A 71 -10.03 -8.62 1.60
C ALA A 71 -10.87 -7.55 0.87
N LEU A 72 -12.07 -7.24 1.38
CA LEU A 72 -12.92 -6.17 0.83
C LEU A 72 -12.30 -4.79 0.97
N CYS A 73 -11.70 -4.47 2.13
CA CYS A 73 -10.99 -3.20 2.34
C CYS A 73 -9.84 -3.04 1.32
N VAL A 74 -9.05 -4.09 1.13
CA VAL A 74 -7.94 -4.11 0.17
C VAL A 74 -8.46 -4.02 -1.28
N ALA A 75 -9.51 -4.77 -1.63
CA ALA A 75 -10.09 -4.72 -2.97
C ALA A 75 -10.70 -3.34 -3.29
N ALA A 76 -11.33 -2.68 -2.31
CA ALA A 76 -11.85 -1.33 -2.46
C ALA A 76 -10.72 -0.30 -2.67
N ALA A 77 -9.60 -0.42 -1.91
CA ALA A 77 -8.48 0.50 -1.99
C ALA A 77 -7.62 0.31 -3.25
N TYR A 78 -7.28 -0.93 -3.59
CA TYR A 78 -6.31 -1.24 -4.66
C TYR A 78 -6.96 -1.77 -5.94
N GLY A 79 -8.24 -2.14 -5.88
CA GLY A 79 -8.89 -2.88 -6.97
C GLY A 79 -8.38 -4.33 -7.05
N TRP A 80 -8.81 -5.01 -8.09
CA TRP A 80 -8.37 -6.39 -8.34
C TRP A 80 -7.02 -6.41 -9.05
N GLN A 81 -5.97 -6.82 -8.36
CA GLN A 81 -4.60 -6.92 -8.90
C GLN A 81 -4.16 -8.39 -9.16
N GLY A 82 -5.11 -9.28 -9.32
CA GLY A 82 -4.85 -10.72 -9.37
C GLY A 82 -4.78 -11.36 -7.98
N VAL A 83 -5.07 -12.66 -7.91
CA VAL A 83 -5.22 -13.41 -6.64
C VAL A 83 -3.98 -13.27 -5.75
N ARG A 84 -2.78 -13.45 -6.32
CA ARG A 84 -1.51 -13.44 -5.56
C ARG A 84 -1.22 -12.09 -4.92
N ASN A 85 -1.37 -11.00 -5.67
CA ASN A 85 -1.08 -9.65 -5.17
C ASN A 85 -2.13 -9.18 -4.16
N THR A 86 -3.41 -9.45 -4.43
CA THR A 86 -4.49 -9.13 -3.50
C THR A 86 -4.35 -9.93 -2.19
N ALA A 87 -4.01 -11.22 -2.26
CA ALA A 87 -3.76 -12.03 -1.07
C ALA A 87 -2.56 -11.51 -0.26
N ARG A 88 -1.48 -11.10 -0.92
CA ARG A 88 -0.30 -10.53 -0.27
C ARG A 88 -0.62 -9.20 0.45
N LEU A 89 -1.35 -8.30 -0.21
CA LEU A 89 -1.82 -7.04 0.38
C LEU A 89 -2.73 -7.29 1.58
N THR A 90 -3.68 -8.23 1.45
CA THR A 90 -4.59 -8.60 2.53
C THR A 90 -3.83 -9.20 3.72
N ALA A 91 -2.84 -10.06 3.46
CA ALA A 91 -2.00 -10.63 4.51
C ALA A 91 -1.23 -9.57 5.29
N TRP A 92 -0.61 -8.60 4.61
CA TRP A 92 0.06 -7.47 5.26
C TRP A 92 -0.91 -6.59 6.03
N PHE A 93 -2.09 -6.29 5.49
CA PHE A 93 -3.11 -5.52 6.17
C PHE A 93 -3.58 -6.22 7.46
N ILE A 94 -3.83 -7.54 7.42
CA ILE A 94 -4.18 -8.33 8.60
C ILE A 94 -3.03 -8.34 9.60
N LEU A 95 -1.79 -8.53 9.16
CA LEU A 95 -0.61 -8.56 10.02
C LEU A 95 -0.43 -7.24 10.78
N LEU A 96 -0.59 -6.10 10.10
CA LEU A 96 -0.51 -4.78 10.73
C LEU A 96 -1.61 -4.58 11.79
N ASN A 97 -2.84 -5.02 11.50
CA ASN A 97 -3.94 -4.98 12.47
C ASN A 97 -3.66 -5.87 13.68
N LEU A 98 -3.12 -7.08 13.47
CA LEU A 98 -2.74 -7.98 14.56
C LEU A 98 -1.59 -7.39 15.39
N THR A 99 -0.62 -6.75 14.76
CA THR A 99 0.51 -6.09 15.44
C THR A 99 0.01 -4.96 16.35
N LEU A 100 -0.88 -4.08 15.83
CA LEU A 100 -1.48 -3.02 16.63
C LEU A 100 -2.27 -3.61 17.80
N THR A 101 -3.12 -4.61 17.52
CA THR A 101 -3.92 -5.28 18.54
C THR A 101 -3.04 -5.92 19.60
N GLY A 102 -1.98 -6.64 19.20
CA GLY A 102 -1.02 -7.24 20.13
C GLY A 102 -0.32 -6.20 21.00
N ALA A 103 0.13 -5.09 20.43
CA ALA A 103 0.74 -3.99 21.17
C ALA A 103 -0.19 -3.35 22.18
N LEU A 104 -1.49 -3.27 21.87
CA LEU A 104 -2.51 -2.68 22.73
C LEU A 104 -3.06 -3.66 23.78
N LEU A 105 -2.95 -4.97 23.55
CA LEU A 105 -3.37 -6.01 24.52
C LEU A 105 -2.39 -6.16 25.69
N LEU A 106 -1.15 -5.76 25.54
CA LEU A 106 -0.13 -5.82 26.60
C LEU A 106 -0.54 -5.10 27.90
N PRO A 107 -1.34 -4.00 27.90
CA PRO A 107 -1.79 -3.33 29.14
C PRO A 107 -3.18 -3.74 29.65
N GLY A 108 -3.78 -4.85 29.23
CA GLY A 108 -5.04 -5.35 29.79
C GLY A 108 -6.32 -4.92 29.06
N ALA A 109 -6.41 -5.23 27.77
CA ALA A 109 -7.58 -4.95 26.95
C ALA A 109 -8.71 -5.98 27.10
N ALA A 110 -9.95 -5.51 27.06
CA ALA A 110 -11.14 -6.37 26.97
C ALA A 110 -11.42 -6.75 25.51
N CYS A 111 -11.53 -8.04 25.22
CA CYS A 111 -11.76 -8.57 23.87
C CYS A 111 -13.17 -9.14 23.74
N ASN A 112 -13.81 -8.84 22.61
CA ASN A 112 -14.94 -9.61 22.12
C ASN A 112 -14.47 -10.35 20.83
N ASN A 113 -15.00 -11.57 20.57
CA ASN A 113 -14.58 -12.42 19.44
C ASN A 113 -14.67 -11.76 18.05
N LEU A 114 -15.50 -10.72 17.90
CA LEU A 114 -15.71 -10.01 16.63
C LEU A 114 -14.89 -8.73 16.52
N SER A 115 -14.57 -8.08 17.66
CA SER A 115 -13.84 -6.82 17.66
C SER A 115 -13.14 -6.61 19.00
N PHE A 116 -12.12 -5.77 19.02
CA PHE A 116 -11.41 -5.38 20.23
C PHE A 116 -11.93 -4.01 20.65
N TYR A 117 -12.45 -3.95 21.87
CA TYR A 117 -12.70 -2.69 22.54
C TYR A 117 -11.56 -2.42 23.52
N LEU A 118 -10.80 -1.41 23.23
CA LEU A 118 -9.80 -0.90 24.14
C LEU A 118 -10.37 0.33 24.83
N PRO A 119 -10.40 0.37 26.16
CA PRO A 119 -10.68 1.60 26.90
C PRO A 119 -9.46 2.52 26.85
N VAL A 120 -8.93 2.76 25.64
CA VAL A 120 -7.81 3.68 25.40
C VAL A 120 -8.36 4.99 24.86
N SER A 121 -7.69 6.09 25.21
CA SER A 121 -8.03 7.38 24.63
C SER A 121 -7.80 7.33 23.12
N PRO A 122 -8.65 7.98 22.31
CA PRO A 122 -8.44 8.06 20.86
C PRO A 122 -7.05 8.58 20.48
N GLY A 123 -6.47 9.46 21.31
CA GLY A 123 -5.12 9.97 21.13
C GLY A 123 -4.03 8.89 21.24
N LEU A 124 -4.15 7.95 22.20
CA LEU A 124 -3.20 6.84 22.34
C LEU A 124 -3.29 5.88 21.16
N LEU A 125 -4.51 5.64 20.67
CA LEU A 125 -4.70 4.78 19.50
C LEU A 125 -4.11 5.38 18.23
N LEU A 126 -4.32 6.68 18.03
CA LEU A 126 -3.72 7.39 16.89
C LEU A 126 -2.20 7.46 17.01
N ALA A 127 -1.66 7.70 18.21
CA ALA A 127 -0.22 7.73 18.45
C ALA A 127 0.43 6.34 18.18
N SER A 128 -0.19 5.26 18.65
CA SER A 128 0.30 3.89 18.39
C SER A 128 0.21 3.52 16.91
N THR A 129 -0.85 3.94 16.21
CA THR A 129 -0.98 3.76 14.76
C THR A 129 0.12 4.52 14.01
N ALA A 130 0.38 5.79 14.37
CA ALA A 130 1.47 6.57 13.82
C ALA A 130 2.83 5.93 14.09
N GLY A 131 3.02 5.36 15.29
CA GLY A 131 4.23 4.61 15.66
C GLY A 131 4.45 3.37 14.79
N VAL A 132 3.41 2.58 14.55
CA VAL A 132 3.47 1.41 13.66
C VAL A 132 3.78 1.82 12.23
N CYS A 133 3.10 2.85 11.72
CA CYS A 133 3.35 3.35 10.36
C CYS A 133 4.76 3.93 10.22
N GLY A 134 5.22 4.70 11.20
CA GLY A 134 6.58 5.24 11.24
C GLY A 134 7.64 4.13 11.33
N GLY A 135 7.38 3.09 12.11
CA GLY A 135 8.22 1.89 12.17
C GLY A 135 8.33 1.18 10.82
N VAL A 136 7.20 1.01 10.12
CA VAL A 136 7.18 0.44 8.75
C VAL A 136 8.00 1.30 7.80
N GLN A 137 7.82 2.63 7.82
CA GLN A 137 8.62 3.54 6.99
C GLN A 137 10.11 3.47 7.32
N GLY A 138 10.46 3.42 8.61
CA GLY A 138 11.84 3.28 9.08
C GLY A 138 12.49 1.98 8.58
N VAL A 139 11.79 0.86 8.69
CA VAL A 139 12.25 -0.44 8.16
C VAL A 139 12.41 -0.39 6.64
N MET A 140 11.47 0.22 5.92
CA MET A 140 11.57 0.37 4.47
C MET A 140 12.77 1.24 4.07
N HIS A 141 13.06 2.29 4.83
CA HIS A 141 14.24 3.12 4.63
C HIS A 141 15.54 2.35 4.87
N LEU A 142 15.62 1.59 5.97
CA LEU A 142 16.79 0.74 6.30
C LEU A 142 17.02 -0.37 5.26
N LEU A 143 15.95 -0.92 4.69
CA LEU A 143 16.03 -1.93 3.63
C LEU A 143 16.35 -1.35 2.24
N GLY A 144 16.66 -0.06 2.14
CA GLY A 144 16.97 0.60 0.86
C GLY A 144 15.78 0.70 -0.11
N ARG A 145 14.56 0.43 0.35
CA ARG A 145 13.32 0.54 -0.43
C ARG A 145 12.72 1.95 -0.42
N SER A 146 13.35 2.84 0.31
CA SER A 146 12.94 4.25 0.41
C SER A 146 13.72 5.04 -0.62
N GLY A 147 13.07 5.42 -1.68
CA GLY A 147 13.64 6.29 -2.71
C GLY A 147 14.39 5.52 -3.81
N SER A 148 14.57 6.20 -4.87
CA SER A 148 15.23 5.83 -6.11
C SER A 148 16.49 4.98 -5.92
N ALA A 149 16.36 3.66 -5.96
CA ALA A 149 17.52 2.78 -5.99
C ALA A 149 18.23 2.95 -7.33
N CYS A 150 19.45 3.49 -7.32
CA CYS A 150 20.33 3.46 -8.46
C CYS A 150 20.93 2.07 -8.60
N PHE A 151 20.80 1.43 -9.75
CA PHE A 151 21.42 0.16 -10.07
C PHE A 151 22.14 0.23 -11.41
N GLU A 152 23.09 -0.64 -11.59
CA GLU A 152 23.77 -0.78 -12.88
C GLU A 152 22.90 -1.63 -13.81
N ALA A 153 22.49 -1.06 -14.92
CA ALA A 153 21.69 -1.72 -15.95
C ALA A 153 22.49 -1.82 -17.25
N ARG A 154 22.39 -2.94 -17.93
CA ARG A 154 22.96 -3.13 -19.25
C ARG A 154 21.86 -3.00 -20.29
N LEU A 155 21.89 -1.92 -21.04
CA LEU A 155 20.97 -1.67 -22.16
C LEU A 155 21.56 -2.24 -23.44
N ARG A 156 20.78 -3.08 -24.14
CA ARG A 156 21.17 -3.65 -25.44
C ARG A 156 20.30 -3.06 -26.52
N VAL A 157 20.88 -2.24 -27.39
CA VAL A 157 20.18 -1.57 -28.50
C VAL A 157 20.97 -1.82 -29.79
N ALA A 158 20.30 -2.31 -30.83
CA ALA A 158 20.88 -2.55 -32.16
C ALA A 158 22.20 -3.36 -32.14
N GLY A 159 22.29 -4.38 -31.28
CA GLY A 159 23.48 -5.23 -31.14
C GLY A 159 24.61 -4.66 -30.27
N GLN A 160 24.54 -3.41 -29.86
CA GLN A 160 25.47 -2.79 -28.92
C GLN A 160 24.98 -2.89 -27.49
N SER A 161 25.86 -3.16 -26.53
CA SER A 161 25.53 -3.18 -25.11
C SER A 161 26.21 -2.02 -24.40
N VAL A 162 25.43 -1.21 -23.68
CA VAL A 162 25.92 -0.06 -22.93
C VAL A 162 25.54 -0.24 -21.47
N GLU A 163 26.51 -0.05 -20.58
CA GLU A 163 26.28 -0.05 -19.14
C GLU A 163 25.87 1.34 -18.67
N LEU A 164 24.75 1.41 -17.99
CA LEU A 164 24.13 2.65 -17.54
C LEU A 164 23.82 2.56 -16.04
N LYS A 165 23.93 3.68 -15.35
CA LYS A 165 23.32 3.81 -14.04
C LYS A 165 21.83 4.13 -14.23
N ALA A 166 20.99 3.18 -13.88
CA ALA A 166 19.53 3.30 -13.94
C ALA A 166 18.98 3.69 -12.58
N LEU A 167 17.99 4.57 -12.59
CA LEU A 167 17.22 4.97 -11.44
C LEU A 167 15.88 4.25 -11.49
N CYS A 168 15.55 3.48 -10.44
CA CYS A 168 14.21 2.91 -10.33
C CYS A 168 13.28 3.95 -9.69
N ASP A 169 12.53 4.65 -10.52
CA ASP A 169 11.48 5.54 -10.04
C ASP A 169 10.20 4.75 -9.85
N THR A 170 9.84 4.49 -8.60
CA THR A 170 8.61 3.76 -8.25
C THR A 170 7.33 4.52 -8.57
N GLY A 171 7.42 5.82 -8.84
CA GLY A 171 6.31 6.67 -9.28
C GLY A 171 6.13 6.70 -10.80
N PHE A 172 7.09 6.18 -11.58
CA PHE A 172 7.04 6.20 -13.03
C PHE A 172 6.30 4.96 -13.57
N HIS A 173 5.05 5.15 -13.99
CA HIS A 173 4.18 4.07 -14.48
C HIS A 173 3.74 4.30 -15.94
N VAL A 174 4.62 4.86 -16.75
CA VAL A 174 4.32 5.08 -18.17
C VAL A 174 4.41 3.75 -18.92
N GLN A 175 3.36 3.44 -19.66
CA GLN A 175 3.28 2.28 -20.55
C GLN A 175 3.09 2.75 -21.98
N GLU A 176 3.65 2.00 -22.91
CA GLU A 176 3.43 2.24 -24.33
C GLU A 176 1.96 1.97 -24.68
N PRO A 177 1.24 2.92 -25.33
CA PRO A 177 -0.21 2.78 -25.56
C PRO A 177 -0.60 1.60 -26.45
N LEU A 178 0.28 1.15 -27.34
CA LEU A 178 -0.01 0.09 -28.31
C LEU A 178 0.29 -1.31 -27.77
N SER A 179 1.37 -1.48 -27.03
CA SER A 179 1.82 -2.80 -26.57
C SER A 179 1.61 -3.04 -25.06
N GLY A 180 1.29 -1.99 -24.30
CA GLY A 180 1.17 -2.06 -22.84
C GLY A 180 2.49 -2.35 -22.11
N ARG A 181 3.63 -2.25 -22.79
CA ARG A 181 4.95 -2.50 -22.23
C ARG A 181 5.43 -1.32 -21.40
N ALA A 182 6.17 -1.60 -20.34
CA ALA A 182 6.79 -0.57 -19.52
C ALA A 182 7.82 0.24 -20.36
N VAL A 183 7.75 1.55 -20.24
CA VAL A 183 8.67 2.48 -20.93
C VAL A 183 9.85 2.77 -20.02
N VAL A 184 11.05 2.78 -20.59
CA VAL A 184 12.29 3.19 -19.93
C VAL A 184 12.74 4.52 -20.51
N LEU A 185 12.94 5.53 -19.67
CA LEU A 185 13.48 6.81 -20.08
C LEU A 185 15.00 6.75 -20.07
N VAL A 186 15.62 7.05 -21.20
CA VAL A 186 17.07 7.13 -21.32
C VAL A 186 17.46 8.57 -21.68
N ARG A 187 18.43 9.14 -20.96
CA ARG A 187 18.94 10.49 -21.28
C ARG A 187 19.67 10.47 -22.62
N LEU A 188 19.26 11.34 -23.53
CA LEU A 188 19.95 11.53 -24.82
C LEU A 188 21.42 11.93 -24.54
N GLY A 189 22.34 11.25 -25.18
CA GLY A 189 23.79 11.46 -24.97
C GLY A 189 24.43 10.58 -23.90
N ALA A 190 23.64 9.87 -23.07
CA ALA A 190 24.17 8.85 -22.16
C ALA A 190 24.54 7.54 -22.88
N VAL A 191 24.01 7.34 -24.07
CA VAL A 191 24.23 6.17 -24.93
C VAL A 191 24.71 6.66 -26.29
N ARG A 192 25.83 6.12 -26.76
CA ARG A 192 26.21 6.28 -28.17
C ARG A 192 25.31 5.37 -29.00
N LEU A 193 24.31 5.98 -29.61
CA LEU A 193 23.41 5.27 -30.52
C LEU A 193 24.09 5.06 -31.88
N PRO A 194 23.76 3.99 -32.63
CA PRO A 194 24.16 3.86 -34.02
C PRO A 194 23.76 5.10 -34.82
N GLU A 195 24.63 5.54 -35.75
CA GLU A 195 24.43 6.78 -36.54
C GLU A 195 23.03 6.88 -37.17
N ALA A 196 22.51 5.77 -37.69
CA ALA A 196 21.18 5.73 -38.30
C ALA A 196 20.05 6.08 -37.30
N LEU A 197 20.18 5.65 -36.04
CA LEU A 197 19.21 5.95 -34.96
C LEU A 197 19.39 7.37 -34.43
N GLN A 198 20.61 7.86 -34.39
CA GLN A 198 20.92 9.22 -33.95
C GLN A 198 20.37 10.24 -34.96
N THR A 199 20.58 10.03 -36.24
CA THR A 199 20.02 10.85 -37.34
C THR A 199 18.49 10.82 -37.33
N TYR A 200 17.88 9.65 -37.10
CA TYR A 200 16.42 9.53 -36.98
C TYR A 200 15.87 10.33 -35.80
N LEU A 201 16.50 10.25 -34.63
CA LEU A 201 16.07 10.98 -33.42
C LEU A 201 16.27 12.50 -33.61
N GLU A 202 17.37 12.95 -34.21
CA GLU A 202 17.60 14.35 -34.53
C GLU A 202 16.53 14.88 -35.49
N HIS A 203 16.15 14.08 -36.48
CA HIS A 203 15.09 14.45 -37.42
C HIS A 203 13.71 14.54 -36.74
N CYS A 204 13.40 13.59 -35.80
CA CYS A 204 12.16 13.64 -35.01
C CYS A 204 12.12 14.85 -34.07
N LEU A 205 13.25 15.23 -33.49
CA LEU A 205 13.34 16.39 -32.59
C LEU A 205 13.28 17.72 -33.34
N ALA A 206 13.82 17.78 -34.58
CA ALA A 206 13.78 18.97 -35.43
C ALA A 206 12.42 19.17 -36.10
N GLY A 207 11.64 18.09 -36.34
CA GLY A 207 10.35 18.15 -37.02
C GLY A 207 9.12 18.28 -36.09
N GLY A 208 9.32 18.38 -34.80
CA GLY A 208 8.26 18.43 -33.75
C GLY A 208 8.00 19.83 -33.20
N GLY A 209 8.13 20.88 -34.02
CA GLY A 209 7.77 22.26 -33.70
C GLY A 209 6.53 22.71 -34.44
#